data_53ace7be6deb8373c83a75421d57e6d5
#
_entry.id   53ace7be6deb8373c83a75421d57e6d5
#
_cell.length_a   1.000
_cell.length_b   1.000
_cell.length_c   1.000
_cell.angle_alpha   90.00
_cell.angle_beta   90.00
_cell.angle_gamma   90.00
#
_symmetry.space_group_name_H-M   'P 1'
#
loop_
_entity.id
_entity.type
_entity.pdbx_description
1 polymer ?
#
loop_
_entity_poly.entity_id
_entity_poly.type
_entity_poly.pdbx_seq_one_letter_code
_entity_poly.pdbx_strand_id
1 'polypeptide(L)'
;MTEFTLSEGEISTLKSAHRAARKKRDAYRINAIVLLGTGWTIREVAEALFLDDETIRNYLKRYKTGKIDALLNDNYKGYSGKLLNPEIEQLDSHLNETTYLRIQDIVSYVAKHFKVTYSISGMTDLLHRLNYSYKKPKLVPGKADAEAQEEFIEFYNELKETKGVNDPVYFMDGTHPQHNCVAAYGWIKKGEVKELKSNTGRQRLNINAAIDIENLSTAVDYGDSINAQSTISLLNKVELRHPEAEVIYTICDNARYYISKKVKEYLGKSKIELVFLPPYSPNLNLIERLWKYFRKIVLYNEYYETFDEFRKACKSFFRRIKRYKDDLNSLLTENFQIISSNT
;
A
#
# COMPACT_ATOMS: atom_id res chain seq x y z
N MET A 1 28.02 -59.01 19.02
CA MET A 1 27.19 -57.95 18.42
C MET A 1 26.92 -58.38 16.99
N THR A 2 25.66 -58.61 16.61
CA THR A 2 25.31 -58.98 15.21
C THR A 2 25.74 -57.84 14.29
N GLU A 3 26.70 -58.15 13.39
CA GLU A 3 27.15 -57.22 12.37
C GLU A 3 25.98 -56.73 11.53
N PHE A 4 25.82 -55.42 11.42
CA PHE A 4 24.83 -54.80 10.55
C PHE A 4 25.39 -54.81 9.14
N THR A 5 24.79 -55.58 8.25
CA THR A 5 25.16 -55.68 6.83
C THR A 5 23.97 -55.34 5.95
N LEU A 6 24.23 -54.73 4.81
CA LEU A 6 23.24 -54.41 3.78
C LEU A 6 23.48 -55.28 2.55
N SER A 7 22.40 -55.71 1.90
CA SER A 7 22.48 -56.33 0.59
C SER A 7 22.88 -55.32 -0.50
N GLU A 8 23.40 -55.81 -1.63
CA GLU A 8 23.77 -54.95 -2.77
C GLU A 8 22.57 -54.12 -3.28
N GLY A 9 21.37 -54.69 -3.27
CA GLY A 9 20.14 -54.03 -3.64
C GLY A 9 19.78 -52.89 -2.70
N GLU A 10 19.94 -53.08 -1.37
CA GLU A 10 19.72 -52.03 -0.37
C GLU A 10 20.73 -50.90 -0.49
N ILE A 11 22.00 -51.23 -0.75
CA ILE A 11 23.06 -50.24 -0.99
C ILE A 11 22.75 -49.42 -2.25
N SER A 12 22.29 -50.05 -3.34
CA SER A 12 21.91 -49.37 -4.58
C SER A 12 20.76 -48.40 -4.34
N THR A 13 19.72 -48.85 -3.63
CA THR A 13 18.55 -48.01 -3.27
C THR A 13 18.94 -46.80 -2.42
N LEU A 14 19.76 -47.00 -1.40
CA LEU A 14 20.25 -45.93 -0.54
C LEU A 14 21.12 -44.94 -1.32
N LYS A 15 22.02 -45.40 -2.20
CA LYS A 15 22.84 -44.55 -3.06
C LYS A 15 21.99 -43.69 -4.01
N SER A 16 20.91 -44.27 -4.58
CA SER A 16 19.98 -43.53 -5.43
C SER A 16 19.21 -42.47 -4.63
N ALA A 17 18.73 -42.81 -3.44
CA ALA A 17 18.08 -41.87 -2.54
C ALA A 17 19.02 -40.75 -2.08
N HIS A 18 20.30 -41.07 -1.82
CA HIS A 18 21.30 -40.06 -1.49
C HIS A 18 21.49 -39.03 -2.61
N ARG A 19 21.59 -39.51 -3.88
CA ARG A 19 21.72 -38.60 -5.04
C ARG A 19 20.47 -37.72 -5.22
N ALA A 20 19.29 -38.19 -4.86
CA ALA A 20 18.02 -37.46 -4.92
C ALA A 20 17.81 -36.52 -3.71
N ALA A 21 18.57 -36.70 -2.63
CA ALA A 21 18.38 -35.92 -1.39
C ALA A 21 18.69 -34.44 -1.59
N ARG A 22 17.68 -33.59 -1.41
CA ARG A 22 17.83 -32.12 -1.49
C ARG A 22 18.29 -31.49 -0.18
N LYS A 23 18.06 -32.16 0.95
CA LYS A 23 18.43 -31.68 2.29
C LYS A 23 19.74 -32.32 2.73
N LYS A 24 20.70 -31.51 3.14
CA LYS A 24 21.99 -31.98 3.64
C LYS A 24 21.83 -33.02 4.76
N ARG A 25 20.90 -32.82 5.66
CA ARG A 25 20.59 -33.74 6.77
C ARG A 25 20.18 -35.14 6.29
N ASP A 26 19.37 -35.22 5.24
CA ASP A 26 18.89 -36.50 4.72
C ASP A 26 20.05 -37.23 4.03
N ALA A 27 20.90 -36.55 3.32
CA ALA A 27 22.13 -37.11 2.74
C ALA A 27 23.05 -37.69 3.83
N TYR A 28 23.26 -36.96 4.94
CA TYR A 28 24.05 -37.47 6.08
C TYR A 28 23.46 -38.72 6.71
N ARG A 29 22.14 -38.79 6.92
CA ARG A 29 21.45 -39.96 7.45
C ARG A 29 21.64 -41.17 6.56
N ILE A 30 21.49 -41.02 5.24
CA ILE A 30 21.68 -42.08 4.26
C ILE A 30 23.13 -42.53 4.24
N ASN A 31 24.10 -41.61 4.19
CA ASN A 31 25.51 -41.95 4.21
C ASN A 31 25.91 -42.76 5.44
N ALA A 32 25.43 -42.38 6.61
CA ALA A 32 25.68 -43.12 7.84
C ALA A 32 25.25 -44.60 7.74
N ILE A 33 24.07 -44.85 7.18
CA ILE A 33 23.56 -46.21 7.02
C ILE A 33 24.35 -47.01 5.97
N VAL A 34 24.72 -46.35 4.86
CA VAL A 34 25.55 -47.00 3.82
C VAL A 34 26.92 -47.39 4.39
N LEU A 35 27.60 -46.48 5.10
CA LEU A 35 28.92 -46.76 5.69
C LEU A 35 28.84 -47.89 6.73
N LEU A 36 27.86 -47.85 7.63
CA LEU A 36 27.63 -48.94 8.60
C LEU A 36 27.39 -50.31 7.90
N GLY A 37 26.57 -50.30 6.83
CA GLY A 37 26.24 -51.49 6.07
C GLY A 37 27.38 -52.06 5.21
N THR A 38 28.44 -51.27 5.00
CA THR A 38 29.70 -51.66 4.32
C THR A 38 30.82 -52.04 5.29
N GLY A 39 30.50 -52.21 6.59
CA GLY A 39 31.43 -52.72 7.59
C GLY A 39 32.14 -51.69 8.46
N TRP A 40 31.78 -50.40 8.34
CA TRP A 40 32.33 -49.37 9.22
C TRP A 40 31.71 -49.45 10.62
N THR A 41 32.56 -49.19 11.60
CA THR A 41 32.06 -49.06 13.00
C THR A 41 31.31 -47.74 13.23
N ILE A 42 30.47 -47.70 14.26
CA ILE A 42 29.76 -46.49 14.66
C ILE A 42 30.72 -45.31 14.86
N ARG A 43 31.85 -45.55 15.48
CA ARG A 43 32.85 -44.55 15.77
C ARG A 43 33.51 -43.98 14.49
N GLU A 44 33.89 -44.85 13.57
CA GLU A 44 34.47 -44.43 12.28
C GLU A 44 33.49 -43.61 11.47
N VAL A 45 32.18 -43.98 11.46
CA VAL A 45 31.13 -43.22 10.78
C VAL A 45 30.90 -41.86 11.45
N ALA A 46 30.91 -41.82 12.79
CA ALA A 46 30.75 -40.58 13.56
C ALA A 46 31.88 -39.61 13.25
N GLU A 47 33.15 -40.09 13.25
CA GLU A 47 34.34 -39.30 12.90
C GLU A 47 34.26 -38.80 11.44
N ALA A 48 33.91 -39.66 10.48
CA ALA A 48 33.85 -39.33 9.05
C ALA A 48 32.77 -38.29 8.72
N LEU A 49 31.65 -38.33 9.43
CA LEU A 49 30.49 -37.44 9.21
C LEU A 49 30.48 -36.23 10.15
N PHE A 50 31.46 -36.10 11.06
CA PHE A 50 31.51 -35.08 12.10
C PHE A 50 30.25 -35.04 12.98
N LEU A 51 29.78 -36.23 13.40
CA LEU A 51 28.63 -36.45 14.26
C LEU A 51 29.04 -37.22 15.52
N ASP A 52 28.18 -37.23 16.52
CA ASP A 52 28.37 -38.05 17.70
C ASP A 52 27.87 -39.50 17.51
N ASP A 53 28.44 -40.39 18.28
CA ASP A 53 28.13 -41.85 18.24
C ASP A 53 26.63 -42.12 18.48
N GLU A 54 25.99 -41.36 19.36
CA GLU A 54 24.58 -41.58 19.69
C GLU A 54 23.66 -41.16 18.53
N THR A 55 24.03 -40.13 17.79
CA THR A 55 23.33 -39.75 16.55
C THR A 55 23.39 -40.86 15.52
N ILE A 56 24.57 -41.53 15.33
CA ILE A 56 24.71 -42.63 14.40
C ILE A 56 23.89 -43.85 14.89
N ARG A 57 23.89 -44.19 16.20
CA ARG A 57 23.02 -45.22 16.77
C ARG A 57 21.56 -44.97 16.52
N ASN A 58 21.12 -43.74 16.67
CA ASN A 58 19.73 -43.31 16.43
C ASN A 58 19.36 -43.44 14.94
N TYR A 59 20.25 -43.12 13.99
CA TYR A 59 20.02 -43.36 12.57
C TYR A 59 19.88 -44.85 12.25
N LEU A 60 20.78 -45.71 12.80
CA LEU A 60 20.72 -47.12 12.64
C LEU A 60 19.42 -47.73 13.20
N LYS A 61 19.02 -47.29 14.40
CA LYS A 61 17.75 -47.69 15.03
C LYS A 61 16.54 -47.36 14.14
N ARG A 62 16.48 -46.14 13.62
CA ARG A 62 15.39 -45.71 12.72
C ARG A 62 15.37 -46.56 11.44
N TYR A 63 16.53 -46.77 10.82
CA TYR A 63 16.60 -47.62 9.61
C TYR A 63 16.16 -49.04 9.86
N LYS A 64 16.57 -49.66 10.98
CA LYS A 64 16.12 -51.00 11.38
C LYS A 64 14.60 -51.10 11.57
N THR A 65 13.96 -50.04 12.06
CA THR A 65 12.51 -50.01 12.36
C THR A 65 11.65 -49.88 11.10
N GLY A 66 12.03 -49.09 10.10
CA GLY A 66 11.18 -48.82 8.93
C GLY A 66 11.97 -48.36 7.70
N LYS A 67 13.21 -48.90 7.53
CA LYS A 67 14.07 -48.65 6.37
C LYS A 67 14.24 -47.15 6.11
N ILE A 68 14.29 -46.79 4.81
CA ILE A 68 14.57 -45.41 4.38
C ILE A 68 13.46 -44.45 4.78
N ASP A 69 12.22 -44.87 4.81
CA ASP A 69 11.08 -44.01 5.15
C ASP A 69 11.13 -43.58 6.60
N ALA A 70 11.42 -44.49 7.54
CA ALA A 70 11.59 -44.14 8.94
C ALA A 70 12.88 -43.35 9.21
N LEU A 71 13.94 -43.61 8.43
CA LEU A 71 15.22 -42.86 8.52
C LEU A 71 15.04 -41.39 8.13
N LEU A 72 14.30 -41.12 7.06
CA LEU A 72 14.12 -39.76 6.51
C LEU A 72 12.90 -39.06 7.09
N ASN A 73 11.99 -39.76 7.74
CA ASN A 73 10.83 -39.18 8.37
C ASN A 73 11.26 -38.20 9.47
N ASP A 74 10.88 -36.92 9.29
CA ASP A 74 10.99 -35.94 10.32
C ASP A 74 9.79 -36.10 11.26
N ASN A 75 9.99 -36.69 12.42
CA ASN A 75 8.99 -36.73 13.49
C ASN A 75 8.69 -35.35 14.08
N TYR A 76 9.11 -34.28 13.37
CA TYR A 76 8.78 -32.93 13.75
C TYR A 76 7.31 -32.66 13.45
N LYS A 77 6.49 -32.74 14.49
CA LYS A 77 5.03 -32.50 14.40
C LYS A 77 4.68 -31.03 14.13
N GLY A 78 5.64 -30.17 13.80
CA GLY A 78 5.43 -28.73 13.72
C GLY A 78 5.24 -28.10 15.09
N TYR A 79 5.40 -26.80 15.19
CA TYR A 79 5.00 -26.05 16.38
C TYR A 79 3.46 -25.94 16.33
N SER A 80 2.75 -26.68 17.15
CA SER A 80 1.35 -26.40 17.46
C SER A 80 1.33 -25.11 18.27
N GLY A 81 0.76 -24.05 17.72
CA GLY A 81 0.63 -22.76 18.43
C GLY A 81 -0.05 -22.94 19.79
N LYS A 82 0.11 -21.96 20.68
CA LYS A 82 -0.53 -21.99 21.99
C LYS A 82 -2.06 -21.93 21.92
N LEU A 83 -2.62 -21.32 20.87
CA LEU A 83 -4.04 -21.29 20.57
C LEU A 83 -4.43 -22.45 19.68
N LEU A 84 -5.60 -23.03 19.94
CA LEU A 84 -6.23 -24.05 19.10
C LEU A 84 -6.88 -23.37 17.87
N ASN A 85 -7.13 -24.14 16.80
CA ASN A 85 -7.73 -23.60 15.57
C ASN A 85 -9.05 -22.83 15.82
N PRO A 86 -10.02 -23.32 16.61
CA PRO A 86 -11.23 -22.54 16.90
C PRO A 86 -10.96 -21.22 17.64
N GLU A 87 -9.94 -21.17 18.50
CA GLU A 87 -9.55 -19.95 19.23
C GLU A 87 -8.88 -18.94 18.28
N ILE A 88 -8.13 -19.43 17.30
CA ILE A 88 -7.54 -18.61 16.24
C ILE A 88 -8.64 -17.99 15.38
N GLU A 89 -9.65 -18.75 14.98
CA GLU A 89 -10.80 -18.26 14.20
C GLU A 89 -11.59 -17.19 14.98
N GLN A 90 -11.80 -17.39 16.28
CA GLN A 90 -12.44 -16.38 17.14
C GLN A 90 -11.59 -15.11 17.28
N LEU A 91 -10.27 -15.27 17.42
CA LEU A 91 -9.36 -14.12 17.48
C LEU A 91 -9.38 -13.36 16.15
N ASP A 92 -9.35 -14.07 15.03
CA ASP A 92 -9.40 -13.47 13.68
C ASP A 92 -10.69 -12.68 13.47
N SER A 93 -11.85 -13.27 13.77
CA SER A 93 -13.16 -12.59 13.72
C SER A 93 -13.18 -11.33 14.58
N HIS A 94 -12.66 -11.41 15.79
CA HIS A 94 -12.59 -10.27 16.69
C HIS A 94 -11.68 -9.14 16.17
N LEU A 95 -10.52 -9.49 15.59
CA LEU A 95 -9.58 -8.52 15.04
C LEU A 95 -10.08 -7.87 13.73
N ASN A 96 -10.95 -8.54 12.99
CA ASN A 96 -11.63 -7.94 11.85
C ASN A 96 -12.62 -6.84 12.25
N GLU A 97 -13.24 -6.96 13.41
CA GLU A 97 -14.19 -5.98 13.95
C GLU A 97 -13.50 -4.89 14.78
N THR A 98 -12.40 -5.22 15.45
CA THR A 98 -11.75 -4.34 16.42
C THR A 98 -10.30 -4.06 16.06
N THR A 99 -9.98 -2.78 15.81
CA THR A 99 -8.60 -2.34 15.55
C THR A 99 -7.89 -1.96 16.85
N TYR A 100 -6.83 -2.66 17.18
CA TYR A 100 -5.98 -2.37 18.33
C TYR A 100 -4.79 -1.48 17.94
N LEU A 101 -4.51 -0.48 18.78
CA LEU A 101 -3.36 0.41 18.56
C LEU A 101 -2.04 -0.19 19.05
N ARG A 102 -2.10 -1.08 20.05
CA ARG A 102 -0.93 -1.68 20.68
C ARG A 102 -1.09 -3.19 20.77
N ILE A 103 -0.01 -3.88 20.51
CA ILE A 103 0.03 -5.34 20.56
C ILE A 103 -0.24 -5.90 21.97
N GLN A 104 0.12 -5.12 23.02
CA GLN A 104 -0.16 -5.47 24.41
C GLN A 104 -1.65 -5.65 24.69
N ASP A 105 -2.49 -4.86 24.02
CA ASP A 105 -3.93 -4.92 24.19
C ASP A 105 -4.49 -6.22 23.59
N ILE A 106 -3.92 -6.68 22.46
CA ILE A 106 -4.24 -7.99 21.87
C ILE A 106 -3.77 -9.13 22.79
N VAL A 107 -2.56 -9.04 23.34
CA VAL A 107 -2.05 -10.02 24.31
C VAL A 107 -2.98 -10.11 25.53
N SER A 108 -3.44 -8.97 26.05
CA SER A 108 -4.37 -8.90 27.18
C SER A 108 -5.73 -9.51 26.82
N TYR A 109 -6.24 -9.24 25.63
CA TYR A 109 -7.46 -9.86 25.14
C TYR A 109 -7.35 -11.38 25.10
N VAL A 110 -6.28 -11.91 24.49
CA VAL A 110 -6.03 -13.35 24.37
C VAL A 110 -5.89 -14.01 25.75
N ALA A 111 -5.15 -13.38 26.67
CA ALA A 111 -4.99 -13.89 28.03
C ALA A 111 -6.34 -13.94 28.78
N LYS A 112 -7.18 -12.93 28.59
CA LYS A 112 -8.50 -12.85 29.25
C LYS A 112 -9.49 -13.87 28.68
N HIS A 113 -9.56 -14.02 27.37
CA HIS A 113 -10.59 -14.84 26.72
C HIS A 113 -10.20 -16.30 26.57
N PHE A 114 -8.95 -16.57 26.18
CA PHE A 114 -8.47 -17.94 25.92
C PHE A 114 -7.59 -18.51 27.03
N LYS A 115 -7.30 -17.72 28.12
CA LYS A 115 -6.43 -18.13 29.22
C LYS A 115 -5.01 -18.51 28.80
N VAL A 116 -4.56 -17.99 27.65
CA VAL A 116 -3.24 -18.25 27.05
C VAL A 116 -2.41 -16.97 27.05
N THR A 117 -1.20 -17.05 27.58
CA THR A 117 -0.29 -15.89 27.66
C THR A 117 0.73 -15.93 26.52
N TYR A 118 0.84 -14.83 25.80
CA TYR A 118 1.85 -14.58 24.78
C TYR A 118 2.84 -13.51 25.22
N SER A 119 4.08 -13.63 24.77
CA SER A 119 5.01 -12.49 24.72
C SER A 119 4.62 -11.55 23.57
N ILE A 120 5.09 -10.31 23.62
CA ILE A 120 4.86 -9.33 22.52
C ILE A 120 5.37 -9.89 21.20
N SER A 121 6.59 -10.44 21.15
CA SER A 121 7.16 -11.03 19.94
C SER A 121 6.34 -12.23 19.44
N GLY A 122 5.96 -13.15 20.35
CA GLY A 122 5.17 -14.32 19.99
C GLY A 122 3.76 -13.96 19.47
N MET A 123 3.15 -12.88 19.96
CA MET A 123 1.89 -12.37 19.43
C MET A 123 2.11 -11.71 18.06
N THR A 124 3.19 -10.95 17.89
CA THR A 124 3.56 -10.36 16.58
C THR A 124 3.74 -11.44 15.52
N ASP A 125 4.45 -12.52 15.85
CA ASP A 125 4.67 -13.65 14.94
C ASP A 125 3.35 -14.37 14.60
N LEU A 126 2.42 -14.48 15.57
CA LEU A 126 1.09 -15.03 15.30
C LEU A 126 0.31 -14.15 14.35
N LEU A 127 0.25 -12.84 14.59
CA LEU A 127 -0.44 -11.89 13.72
C LEU A 127 0.11 -11.89 12.30
N HIS A 128 1.43 -11.94 12.12
CA HIS A 128 2.05 -12.04 10.78
C HIS A 128 1.67 -13.34 10.06
N ARG A 129 1.58 -14.47 10.79
CA ARG A 129 1.11 -15.75 10.21
C ARG A 129 -0.35 -15.69 9.80
N LEU A 130 -1.16 -14.91 10.49
CA LEU A 130 -2.56 -14.64 10.14
C LEU A 130 -2.71 -13.51 9.09
N ASN A 131 -1.62 -13.06 8.47
CA ASN A 131 -1.56 -12.00 7.46
C ASN A 131 -1.96 -10.60 7.97
N TYR A 132 -1.91 -10.36 9.28
CA TYR A 132 -2.06 -9.01 9.82
C TYR A 132 -0.77 -8.21 9.68
N SER A 133 -0.91 -6.92 9.42
CA SER A 133 0.20 -5.96 9.40
C SER A 133 -0.20 -4.69 10.15
N TYR A 134 0.75 -4.07 10.83
CA TYR A 134 0.51 -2.79 11.50
C TYR A 134 0.45 -1.67 10.47
N LYS A 135 -0.74 -1.13 10.22
CA LYS A 135 -1.00 -0.08 9.21
C LYS A 135 -2.08 0.89 9.69
N LYS A 136 -2.01 2.11 9.17
CA LYS A 136 -3.03 3.13 9.42
C LYS A 136 -4.28 2.84 8.57
N PRO A 137 -5.50 2.85 9.16
CA PRO A 137 -6.74 2.76 8.41
C PRO A 137 -6.86 3.89 7.38
N LYS A 138 -7.46 3.59 6.23
CA LYS A 138 -7.83 4.60 5.23
C LYS A 138 -9.13 5.25 5.66
N LEU A 139 -9.14 6.59 5.75
CA LEU A 139 -10.38 7.32 5.95
C LEU A 139 -11.19 7.33 4.65
N VAL A 140 -12.45 6.99 4.76
CA VAL A 140 -13.43 7.05 3.66
C VAL A 140 -14.60 7.93 4.08
N PRO A 141 -15.23 8.69 3.16
CA PRO A 141 -16.39 9.48 3.50
C PRO A 141 -17.55 8.56 3.91
N GLY A 142 -18.08 8.74 5.12
CA GLY A 142 -19.15 7.88 5.65
C GLY A 142 -20.52 8.04 4.97
N LYS A 143 -20.63 8.94 4.00
CA LYS A 143 -21.84 9.19 3.19
C LYS A 143 -21.56 9.00 1.69
N ALA A 144 -20.49 8.26 1.35
CA ALA A 144 -20.20 7.96 -0.05
C ALA A 144 -21.26 6.99 -0.59
N ASP A 145 -21.80 7.32 -1.75
CA ASP A 145 -22.78 6.53 -2.49
C ASP A 145 -22.07 5.83 -3.65
N ALA A 146 -22.02 4.50 -3.61
CA ALA A 146 -21.32 3.71 -4.61
C ALA A 146 -22.06 3.71 -5.95
N GLU A 147 -23.41 3.64 -5.93
CA GLU A 147 -24.25 3.63 -7.13
C GLU A 147 -24.11 4.97 -7.88
N ALA A 148 -24.22 6.09 -7.17
CA ALA A 148 -24.01 7.40 -7.79
C ALA A 148 -22.57 7.59 -8.34
N GLN A 149 -21.56 6.93 -7.74
CA GLN A 149 -20.20 6.94 -8.28
C GLN A 149 -20.07 6.11 -9.55
N GLU A 150 -20.74 4.95 -9.63
CA GLU A 150 -20.79 4.10 -10.83
C GLU A 150 -21.48 4.85 -11.98
N GLU A 151 -22.65 5.43 -11.74
CA GLU A 151 -23.36 6.26 -12.72
C GLU A 151 -22.50 7.43 -13.25
N PHE A 152 -21.75 8.09 -12.37
CA PHE A 152 -20.86 9.17 -12.80
C PHE A 152 -19.71 8.64 -13.67
N ILE A 153 -19.15 7.48 -13.36
CA ILE A 153 -18.05 6.87 -14.15
C ILE A 153 -18.58 6.48 -15.54
N GLU A 154 -19.77 5.91 -15.62
CA GLU A 154 -20.43 5.59 -16.91
C GLU A 154 -20.65 6.85 -17.72
N PHE A 155 -21.25 7.89 -17.13
CA PHE A 155 -21.43 9.21 -17.76
C PHE A 155 -20.09 9.80 -18.26
N TYR A 156 -19.02 9.74 -17.43
CA TYR A 156 -17.73 10.26 -17.81
C TYR A 156 -17.13 9.52 -18.99
N ASN A 157 -17.26 8.20 -19.04
CA ASN A 157 -16.77 7.40 -20.16
C ASN A 157 -17.54 7.74 -21.46
N GLU A 158 -18.87 7.86 -21.39
CA GLU A 158 -19.70 8.28 -22.52
C GLU A 158 -19.34 9.70 -22.99
N LEU A 159 -19.12 10.62 -22.06
CA LEU A 159 -18.68 11.98 -22.37
C LEU A 159 -17.35 11.96 -23.13
N LYS A 160 -16.38 11.14 -22.73
CA LYS A 160 -15.08 11.02 -23.39
C LYS A 160 -15.19 10.47 -24.81
N GLU A 161 -16.15 9.59 -25.07
CA GLU A 161 -16.38 9.00 -26.40
C GLU A 161 -17.15 9.95 -27.34
N THR A 162 -18.04 10.77 -26.78
CA THR A 162 -18.98 11.59 -27.57
C THR A 162 -18.59 13.06 -27.72
N LYS A 163 -17.69 13.58 -26.85
CA LYS A 163 -17.26 14.97 -26.91
C LYS A 163 -16.58 15.32 -28.26
N GLY A 164 -16.70 16.57 -28.67
CA GLY A 164 -15.99 17.08 -29.84
C GLY A 164 -14.47 16.96 -29.70
N VAL A 165 -13.76 16.83 -30.82
CA VAL A 165 -12.28 16.68 -30.84
C VAL A 165 -11.57 17.86 -30.17
N ASN A 166 -12.15 19.07 -30.28
CA ASN A 166 -11.59 20.29 -29.70
C ASN A 166 -12.17 20.61 -28.30
N ASP A 167 -13.07 19.78 -27.78
CA ASP A 167 -13.76 20.00 -26.52
C ASP A 167 -12.98 19.36 -25.36
N PRO A 168 -12.30 20.16 -24.52
CA PRO A 168 -11.50 19.64 -23.43
C PRO A 168 -12.34 19.27 -22.22
N VAL A 169 -11.82 18.35 -21.41
CA VAL A 169 -12.36 17.99 -20.11
C VAL A 169 -11.40 18.39 -19.00
N TYR A 170 -11.84 19.28 -18.14
CA TYR A 170 -11.09 19.77 -16.98
C TYR A 170 -11.62 19.20 -15.68
N PHE A 171 -10.72 18.93 -14.73
CA PHE A 171 -11.06 18.71 -13.33
C PHE A 171 -10.68 19.95 -12.54
N MET A 172 -11.60 20.49 -11.75
CA MET A 172 -11.45 21.74 -11.03
C MET A 172 -11.68 21.56 -9.54
N ASP A 173 -10.84 22.20 -8.73
CA ASP A 173 -10.97 22.27 -7.29
C ASP A 173 -10.09 23.37 -6.68
N GLY A 174 -10.36 23.69 -5.42
CA GLY A 174 -9.63 24.68 -4.63
C GLY A 174 -8.78 24.06 -3.54
N THR A 175 -7.56 24.56 -3.34
CA THR A 175 -6.70 24.14 -2.23
C THR A 175 -6.15 25.32 -1.46
N HIS A 176 -5.85 25.11 -0.17
CA HIS A 176 -5.44 26.13 0.78
C HIS A 176 -4.12 25.75 1.48
N PRO A 177 -2.98 25.63 0.76
CA PRO A 177 -1.72 25.29 1.40
C PRO A 177 -1.32 26.37 2.40
N GLN A 178 -0.93 25.93 3.59
CA GLN A 178 -0.47 26.80 4.67
C GLN A 178 1.02 27.05 4.54
N HIS A 179 1.48 28.23 4.91
CA HIS A 179 2.90 28.58 5.03
C HIS A 179 3.49 27.87 6.25
N ASN A 180 3.70 26.58 6.10
CA ASN A 180 4.32 25.72 7.10
C ASN A 180 4.98 24.51 6.42
N CYS A 181 6.08 24.06 7.00
CA CYS A 181 6.72 22.82 6.59
C CYS A 181 5.85 21.61 7.02
N VAL A 182 5.70 20.65 6.15
CA VAL A 182 5.02 19.39 6.45
C VAL A 182 6.08 18.29 6.55
N ALA A 183 6.30 17.79 7.77
CA ALA A 183 7.22 16.67 7.97
C ALA A 183 6.70 15.42 7.28
N ALA A 184 7.51 14.83 6.43
CA ALA A 184 7.23 13.60 5.71
C ALA A 184 8.39 12.62 5.88
N TYR A 185 8.11 11.33 5.70
CA TYR A 185 9.13 10.30 5.79
C TYR A 185 10.22 10.49 4.73
N GLY A 186 11.47 10.31 5.16
CA GLY A 186 12.66 10.41 4.31
C GLY A 186 13.78 9.51 4.83
N TRP A 187 14.82 9.37 4.04
CA TRP A 187 15.98 8.60 4.44
C TRP A 187 16.85 9.43 5.41
N ILE A 188 16.90 9.02 6.67
CA ILE A 188 17.69 9.64 7.73
C ILE A 188 18.62 8.53 8.27
N LYS A 189 19.85 8.88 8.55
CA LYS A 189 20.84 7.92 9.06
C LYS A 189 20.38 7.35 10.40
N LYS A 190 20.54 6.04 10.57
CA LYS A 190 20.12 5.35 11.79
C LYS A 190 20.80 5.97 13.02
N GLY A 191 19.98 6.32 14.02
CA GLY A 191 20.43 6.96 15.26
C GLY A 191 20.54 8.48 15.19
N GLU A 192 20.30 9.10 14.02
CA GLU A 192 20.25 10.56 13.89
C GLU A 192 18.82 11.07 13.89
N VAL A 193 18.64 12.32 14.36
CA VAL A 193 17.38 13.06 14.30
C VAL A 193 17.58 14.22 13.33
N LYS A 194 16.70 14.34 12.32
CA LYS A 194 16.69 15.48 11.43
C LYS A 194 15.62 16.47 11.87
N GLU A 195 16.02 17.62 12.30
CA GLU A 195 15.13 18.72 12.67
C GLU A 195 14.79 19.57 11.44
N LEU A 196 13.53 19.97 11.33
CA LEU A 196 13.03 20.88 10.31
C LEU A 196 12.48 22.13 10.99
N LYS A 197 12.87 23.30 10.47
CA LYS A 197 12.25 24.55 10.88
C LYS A 197 10.77 24.54 10.51
N SER A 198 9.93 25.15 11.32
CA SER A 198 8.50 25.28 11.05
C SER A 198 8.02 26.72 11.27
N ASN A 199 7.03 27.12 10.51
CA ASN A 199 6.33 28.38 10.67
C ASN A 199 5.05 28.19 11.49
N THR A 200 4.37 29.28 11.87
CA THR A 200 3.12 29.22 12.67
C THR A 200 1.94 28.66 11.88
N GLY A 201 2.02 28.59 10.56
CA GLY A 201 0.96 28.11 9.68
C GLY A 201 -0.28 29.03 9.57
N ARG A 202 -0.23 30.24 10.12
CA ARG A 202 -1.35 31.21 10.10
C ARG A 202 -1.65 31.73 8.71
N GLN A 203 -0.62 31.96 7.89
CA GLN A 203 -0.77 32.41 6.51
C GLN A 203 -1.02 31.23 5.58
N ARG A 204 -1.94 31.41 4.64
CA ARG A 204 -2.25 30.41 3.62
C ARG A 204 -2.36 31.06 2.24
N LEU A 205 -2.07 30.30 1.22
CA LEU A 205 -2.34 30.69 -0.17
C LEU A 205 -3.62 30.00 -0.63
N ASN A 206 -4.55 30.75 -1.20
CA ASN A 206 -5.72 30.15 -1.81
C ASN A 206 -5.44 29.95 -3.30
N ILE A 207 -5.55 28.73 -3.75
CA ILE A 207 -5.29 28.31 -5.12
C ILE A 207 -6.55 27.66 -5.66
N ASN A 208 -7.18 28.26 -6.65
CA ASN A 208 -8.24 27.63 -7.42
C ASN A 208 -7.64 27.20 -8.76
N ALA A 209 -7.76 25.94 -9.14
CA ALA A 209 -7.15 25.43 -10.35
C ALA A 209 -8.05 24.46 -11.10
N ALA A 210 -7.83 24.38 -12.39
CA ALA A 210 -8.41 23.40 -13.29
C ALA A 210 -7.29 22.72 -14.08
N ILE A 211 -7.36 21.41 -14.22
CA ILE A 211 -6.39 20.61 -14.98
C ILE A 211 -7.09 19.83 -16.10
N ASP A 212 -6.60 20.01 -17.33
CA ASP A 212 -6.87 19.12 -18.43
C ASP A 212 -5.93 17.92 -18.35
N ILE A 213 -6.47 16.75 -18.12
CA ILE A 213 -5.68 15.53 -17.92
C ILE A 213 -5.13 14.94 -19.23
N GLU A 214 -5.73 15.26 -20.37
CA GLU A 214 -5.27 14.79 -21.67
C GLU A 214 -3.98 15.50 -22.08
N ASN A 215 -3.93 16.83 -21.87
CA ASN A 215 -2.79 17.68 -22.25
C ASN A 215 -1.90 18.06 -21.08
N LEU A 216 -2.24 17.68 -19.85
CA LEU A 216 -1.59 18.09 -18.61
C LEU A 216 -1.41 19.61 -18.50
N SER A 217 -2.39 20.35 -19.00
CA SER A 217 -2.40 21.80 -18.93
C SER A 217 -3.23 22.28 -17.73
N THR A 218 -2.74 23.27 -17.00
CA THR A 218 -3.42 23.81 -15.82
C THR A 218 -3.77 25.28 -15.98
N ALA A 219 -5.01 25.66 -15.71
CA ALA A 219 -5.40 27.01 -15.43
C ALA A 219 -5.41 27.22 -13.91
N VAL A 220 -4.88 28.35 -13.44
CA VAL A 220 -4.76 28.62 -12.01
C VAL A 220 -5.15 30.05 -11.69
N ASP A 221 -5.91 30.21 -10.65
CA ASP A 221 -6.25 31.50 -10.03
C ASP A 221 -5.75 31.56 -8.59
N TYR A 222 -5.16 32.69 -8.23
CA TYR A 222 -4.61 32.93 -6.89
C TYR A 222 -5.32 34.15 -6.31
N GLY A 223 -5.91 33.98 -5.14
CA GLY A 223 -6.64 35.04 -4.49
C GLY A 223 -6.59 35.01 -2.97
N ASP A 224 -7.19 36.00 -2.35
CA ASP A 224 -7.32 36.08 -0.88
C ASP A 224 -8.40 35.10 -0.38
N SER A 225 -9.30 34.65 -1.26
CA SER A 225 -10.33 33.65 -0.98
C SER A 225 -10.76 32.95 -2.26
N ILE A 226 -11.28 31.73 -2.11
CA ILE A 226 -12.00 31.03 -3.18
C ILE A 226 -13.48 31.36 -3.03
N ASN A 227 -14.05 31.98 -4.06
CA ASN A 227 -15.43 32.45 -4.08
C ASN A 227 -15.95 32.49 -5.54
N ALA A 228 -17.19 32.94 -5.74
CA ALA A 228 -17.78 33.04 -7.06
C ALA A 228 -16.95 33.86 -8.06
N GLN A 229 -16.32 34.95 -7.61
CA GLN A 229 -15.51 35.80 -8.49
C GLN A 229 -14.21 35.12 -8.91
N SER A 230 -13.49 34.47 -7.98
CA SER A 230 -12.29 33.70 -8.33
C SER A 230 -12.63 32.48 -9.20
N THR A 231 -13.80 31.90 -9.01
CA THR A 231 -14.30 30.83 -9.89
C THR A 231 -14.50 31.34 -11.31
N ILE A 232 -15.20 32.46 -11.50
CA ILE A 232 -15.41 33.09 -12.82
C ILE A 232 -14.04 33.46 -13.44
N SER A 233 -13.12 34.01 -12.66
CA SER A 233 -11.75 34.31 -13.13
C SER A 233 -11.04 33.06 -13.66
N LEU A 234 -11.13 31.94 -12.93
CA LEU A 234 -10.55 30.66 -13.36
C LEU A 234 -11.21 30.14 -14.64
N LEU A 235 -12.54 30.10 -14.68
CA LEU A 235 -13.32 29.63 -15.84
C LEU A 235 -13.01 30.46 -17.08
N ASN A 236 -12.93 31.78 -16.97
CA ASN A 236 -12.52 32.64 -18.08
C ASN A 236 -11.10 32.33 -18.58
N LYS A 237 -10.15 32.02 -17.67
CA LYS A 237 -8.81 31.57 -18.07
C LYS A 237 -8.80 30.23 -18.81
N VAL A 238 -9.71 29.34 -18.47
CA VAL A 238 -9.90 28.07 -19.17
C VAL A 238 -10.48 28.33 -20.54
N GLU A 239 -11.54 29.12 -20.64
CA GLU A 239 -12.24 29.43 -21.89
C GLU A 239 -11.35 30.12 -22.92
N LEU A 240 -10.53 31.09 -22.49
CA LEU A 240 -9.58 31.79 -23.33
C LEU A 240 -8.50 30.88 -23.97
N ARG A 241 -8.27 29.71 -23.44
CA ARG A 241 -7.29 28.73 -23.98
C ARG A 241 -7.86 27.86 -25.07
N HIS A 242 -9.18 27.80 -25.20
CA HIS A 242 -9.87 26.93 -26.12
C HIS A 242 -10.84 27.71 -27.04
N PRO A 243 -10.33 28.62 -27.88
CA PRO A 243 -11.18 29.41 -28.77
C PRO A 243 -11.97 28.55 -29.76
N GLU A 244 -11.41 27.40 -30.15
CA GLU A 244 -12.00 26.48 -31.15
C GLU A 244 -12.98 25.45 -30.51
N ALA A 245 -13.07 25.39 -29.17
CA ALA A 245 -13.98 24.46 -28.50
C ALA A 245 -15.44 24.94 -28.68
N GLU A 246 -16.34 24.00 -28.90
CA GLU A 246 -17.79 24.25 -28.84
C GLU A 246 -18.26 24.20 -27.39
N VAL A 247 -17.80 23.19 -26.63
CA VAL A 247 -18.11 22.99 -25.23
C VAL A 247 -16.82 22.73 -24.44
N ILE A 248 -16.71 23.26 -23.24
CA ILE A 248 -15.60 23.01 -22.31
C ILE A 248 -16.18 22.36 -21.05
N TYR A 249 -16.01 21.07 -20.92
CA TYR A 249 -16.50 20.36 -19.74
C TYR A 249 -15.59 20.58 -18.53
N THR A 250 -16.17 21.00 -17.44
CA THR A 250 -15.40 21.27 -16.19
C THR A 250 -16.02 20.50 -15.04
N ILE A 251 -15.37 19.44 -14.62
CA ILE A 251 -15.80 18.57 -13.54
C ILE A 251 -15.36 19.17 -12.21
N CYS A 252 -16.28 19.34 -11.27
CA CYS A 252 -16.03 19.95 -9.96
C CYS A 252 -16.92 19.34 -8.87
N ASP A 253 -16.58 19.61 -7.61
CA ASP A 253 -17.43 19.24 -6.48
C ASP A 253 -18.64 20.17 -6.35
N ASN A 254 -19.48 19.91 -5.34
CA ASN A 254 -20.70 20.67 -5.07
C ASN A 254 -20.47 21.89 -4.17
N ALA A 255 -19.29 22.54 -4.20
CA ALA A 255 -19.01 23.70 -3.39
C ALA A 255 -19.97 24.86 -3.74
N ARG A 256 -20.46 25.54 -2.70
CA ARG A 256 -21.49 26.59 -2.84
C ARG A 256 -21.12 27.72 -3.79
N TYR A 257 -19.84 28.03 -3.94
CA TYR A 257 -19.38 29.07 -4.84
C TYR A 257 -19.48 28.68 -6.31
N TYR A 258 -19.43 27.40 -6.66
CA TYR A 258 -19.63 26.90 -8.03
C TYR A 258 -21.09 26.99 -8.48
N ILE A 259 -22.03 26.80 -7.56
CA ILE A 259 -23.47 26.85 -7.85
C ILE A 259 -24.10 28.23 -7.61
N SER A 260 -23.28 29.24 -7.33
CA SER A 260 -23.76 30.60 -7.02
C SER A 260 -24.47 31.25 -8.21
N LYS A 261 -25.40 32.21 -7.95
CA LYS A 261 -26.11 32.95 -8.98
C LYS A 261 -25.17 33.62 -9.98
N LYS A 262 -24.05 34.23 -9.48
CA LYS A 262 -23.07 34.90 -10.35
C LYS A 262 -22.39 33.95 -11.31
N VAL A 263 -22.04 32.74 -10.86
CA VAL A 263 -21.41 31.72 -11.71
C VAL A 263 -22.43 31.24 -12.76
N LYS A 264 -23.69 30.99 -12.37
CA LYS A 264 -24.75 30.61 -13.32
C LYS A 264 -24.98 31.69 -14.40
N GLU A 265 -24.98 32.97 -14.02
CA GLU A 265 -25.10 34.09 -14.96
C GLU A 265 -23.92 34.14 -15.96
N TYR A 266 -22.70 33.86 -15.49
CA TYR A 266 -21.52 33.74 -16.35
C TYR A 266 -21.66 32.57 -17.31
N LEU A 267 -22.01 31.37 -16.82
CA LEU A 267 -22.15 30.16 -17.60
C LEU A 267 -23.19 30.29 -18.71
N GLY A 268 -24.27 31.06 -18.50
CA GLY A 268 -25.28 31.32 -19.52
C GLY A 268 -24.78 32.06 -20.78
N LYS A 269 -23.52 32.54 -20.76
CA LYS A 269 -22.85 33.24 -21.87
C LYS A 269 -21.50 32.63 -22.23
N SER A 270 -21.15 31.52 -21.62
CA SER A 270 -19.86 30.84 -21.74
C SER A 270 -20.02 29.52 -22.44
N LYS A 271 -18.96 29.01 -23.04
CA LYS A 271 -18.87 27.65 -23.60
C LYS A 271 -18.66 26.59 -22.52
N ILE A 272 -18.54 26.96 -21.25
CA ILE A 272 -18.24 26.04 -20.17
C ILE A 272 -19.51 25.38 -19.66
N GLU A 273 -19.46 24.08 -19.58
CA GLU A 273 -20.44 23.24 -18.90
C GLU A 273 -19.84 22.66 -17.61
N LEU A 274 -20.47 23.00 -16.46
CA LEU A 274 -20.04 22.41 -15.18
C LEU A 274 -20.71 21.06 -14.96
N VAL A 275 -19.88 20.06 -14.79
CA VAL A 275 -20.26 18.69 -14.44
C VAL A 275 -19.97 18.46 -12.96
N PHE A 276 -21.03 18.22 -12.18
CA PHE A 276 -20.87 18.05 -10.74
C PHE A 276 -20.65 16.59 -10.36
N LEU A 277 -19.64 16.37 -9.51
CA LEU A 277 -19.37 15.07 -8.92
C LEU A 277 -20.48 14.64 -7.96
N PRO A 278 -20.72 13.35 -7.78
CA PRO A 278 -21.55 12.86 -6.70
C PRO A 278 -21.09 13.41 -5.34
N PRO A 279 -22.00 13.70 -4.41
CA PRO A 279 -21.63 14.16 -3.08
C PRO A 279 -20.66 13.20 -2.39
N TYR A 280 -19.72 13.73 -1.61
CA TYR A 280 -18.74 12.94 -0.85
C TYR A 280 -17.85 11.99 -1.68
N SER A 281 -17.57 12.33 -2.95
CA SER A 281 -16.80 11.49 -3.87
C SER A 281 -15.48 12.16 -4.34
N PRO A 282 -14.58 12.58 -3.43
CA PRO A 282 -13.30 13.22 -3.80
C PRO A 282 -12.36 12.27 -4.56
N ASN A 283 -12.57 10.96 -4.45
CA ASN A 283 -11.86 9.92 -5.20
C ASN A 283 -12.05 10.01 -6.72
N LEU A 284 -13.17 10.58 -7.16
CA LEU A 284 -13.49 10.81 -8.57
C LEU A 284 -12.92 12.13 -9.10
N ASN A 285 -12.53 13.06 -8.25
CA ASN A 285 -11.89 14.31 -8.69
C ASN A 285 -10.40 14.10 -8.91
N LEU A 286 -9.96 13.99 -10.16
CA LEU A 286 -8.57 13.72 -10.49
C LEU A 286 -7.61 14.83 -10.04
N ILE A 287 -8.07 16.07 -9.90
CA ILE A 287 -7.23 17.18 -9.40
C ILE A 287 -6.78 16.96 -7.94
N GLU A 288 -7.50 16.14 -7.16
CA GLU A 288 -7.06 15.76 -5.82
C GLU A 288 -5.72 14.99 -5.82
N ARG A 289 -5.47 14.24 -6.89
CA ARG A 289 -4.17 13.58 -7.07
C ARG A 289 -3.08 14.58 -7.40
N LEU A 290 -3.39 15.62 -8.17
CA LEU A 290 -2.49 16.76 -8.41
C LEU A 290 -2.17 17.48 -7.09
N TRP A 291 -3.16 17.69 -6.20
CA TRP A 291 -2.92 18.31 -4.89
C TRP A 291 -2.00 17.48 -4.00
N LYS A 292 -2.11 16.16 -4.02
CA LYS A 292 -1.19 15.27 -3.29
C LYS A 292 0.24 15.40 -3.83
N TYR A 293 0.39 15.43 -5.15
CA TYR A 293 1.68 15.58 -5.80
C TYR A 293 2.28 16.97 -5.54
N PHE A 294 1.48 18.03 -5.66
CA PHE A 294 1.85 19.40 -5.32
C PHE A 294 2.39 19.50 -3.88
N ARG A 295 1.67 18.91 -2.91
CA ARG A 295 2.13 18.91 -1.51
C ARG A 295 3.46 18.17 -1.34
N LYS A 296 3.66 17.08 -2.05
CA LYS A 296 4.91 16.32 -2.03
C LYS A 296 6.09 17.15 -2.54
N ILE A 297 5.90 17.92 -3.59
CA ILE A 297 6.98 18.69 -4.23
C ILE A 297 7.24 20.03 -3.53
N VAL A 298 6.20 20.67 -2.98
CA VAL A 298 6.31 22.06 -2.49
C VAL A 298 6.34 22.13 -0.96
N LEU A 299 5.72 21.18 -0.24
CA LEU A 299 5.53 21.31 1.21
C LEU A 299 6.30 20.27 2.02
N TYR A 300 6.52 19.05 1.49
CA TYR A 300 7.10 17.97 2.28
C TYR A 300 8.59 18.21 2.51
N ASN A 301 8.95 18.37 3.80
CA ASN A 301 10.33 18.62 4.25
C ASN A 301 10.96 19.92 3.70
N GLU A 302 10.13 20.83 3.15
CA GLU A 302 10.56 22.10 2.60
C GLU A 302 10.20 23.26 3.56
N TYR A 303 11.18 24.06 3.92
CA TYR A 303 11.00 25.25 4.75
C TYR A 303 11.18 26.52 3.92
N TYR A 304 10.25 27.43 4.05
CA TYR A 304 10.30 28.76 3.45
C TYR A 304 10.31 29.80 4.57
N GLU A 305 11.30 30.65 4.59
CA GLU A 305 11.43 31.64 5.67
C GLU A 305 10.32 32.71 5.61
N THR A 306 9.98 33.12 4.40
CA THR A 306 8.94 34.14 4.17
C THR A 306 7.74 33.58 3.42
N PHE A 307 6.58 34.19 3.66
CA PHE A 307 5.37 33.86 2.89
C PHE A 307 5.53 34.14 1.40
N ASP A 308 6.35 35.14 1.02
CA ASP A 308 6.59 35.43 -0.39
C ASP A 308 7.40 34.35 -1.09
N GLU A 309 8.41 33.78 -0.44
CA GLU A 309 9.15 32.62 -0.94
C GLU A 309 8.24 31.41 -1.13
N PHE A 310 7.42 31.10 -0.12
CA PHE A 310 6.42 30.06 -0.20
C PHE A 310 5.45 30.26 -1.37
N ARG A 311 4.92 31.47 -1.54
CA ARG A 311 4.04 31.83 -2.65
C ARG A 311 4.72 31.68 -4.00
N LYS A 312 6.00 32.09 -4.12
CA LYS A 312 6.81 31.91 -5.34
C LYS A 312 7.02 30.44 -5.67
N ALA A 313 7.29 29.59 -4.66
CA ALA A 313 7.43 28.15 -4.84
C ALA A 313 6.13 27.53 -5.35
N CYS A 314 4.98 27.83 -4.73
CA CYS A 314 3.67 27.38 -5.19
C CYS A 314 3.39 27.79 -6.66
N LYS A 315 3.61 29.07 -7.00
CA LYS A 315 3.41 29.57 -8.37
C LYS A 315 4.38 28.94 -9.37
N SER A 316 5.63 28.68 -8.94
CA SER A 316 6.65 28.04 -9.78
C SER A 316 6.29 26.62 -10.16
N PHE A 317 5.66 25.85 -9.24
CA PHE A 317 5.18 24.51 -9.51
C PHE A 317 4.23 24.50 -10.74
N PHE A 318 3.16 25.30 -10.70
CA PHE A 318 2.19 25.37 -11.79
C PHE A 318 2.78 25.92 -13.10
N ARG A 319 3.63 26.94 -13.02
CA ARG A 319 4.30 27.48 -14.19
C ARG A 319 5.20 26.45 -14.89
N ARG A 320 5.75 25.51 -14.13
CA ARG A 320 6.67 24.46 -14.60
C ARG A 320 6.03 23.08 -14.65
N ILE A 321 4.71 22.99 -14.67
CA ILE A 321 3.99 21.71 -14.54
C ILE A 321 4.40 20.69 -15.59
N LYS A 322 4.76 21.13 -16.79
CA LYS A 322 5.26 20.26 -17.87
C LYS A 322 6.53 19.49 -17.51
N ARG A 323 7.32 19.93 -16.51
CA ARG A 323 8.49 19.20 -16.02
C ARG A 323 8.13 17.92 -15.30
N TYR A 324 6.92 17.82 -14.80
CA TYR A 324 6.40 16.69 -14.03
C TYR A 324 5.51 15.79 -14.89
N LYS A 325 5.61 15.88 -16.22
CA LYS A 325 4.72 15.18 -17.16
C LYS A 325 4.68 13.67 -16.90
N ASP A 326 5.83 13.04 -16.72
CA ASP A 326 5.92 11.58 -16.56
C ASP A 326 5.30 11.13 -15.22
N ASP A 327 5.58 11.86 -14.13
CA ASP A 327 4.96 11.61 -12.83
C ASP A 327 3.44 11.83 -12.90
N LEU A 328 2.99 12.92 -13.51
CA LEU A 328 1.57 13.26 -13.62
C LEU A 328 0.81 12.27 -14.51
N ASN A 329 1.38 11.80 -15.62
CA ASN A 329 0.78 10.74 -16.44
C ASN A 329 0.53 9.46 -15.63
N SER A 330 1.46 9.12 -14.74
CA SER A 330 1.31 7.93 -13.88
C SER A 330 0.29 8.11 -12.75
N LEU A 331 0.06 9.35 -12.31
CA LEU A 331 -0.81 9.67 -11.18
C LEU A 331 -2.23 10.02 -11.60
N LEU A 332 -2.40 10.77 -12.69
CA LEU A 332 -3.68 11.27 -13.19
C LEU A 332 -4.36 10.26 -14.13
N THR A 333 -4.25 8.98 -13.80
CA THR A 333 -4.93 7.93 -14.56
C THR A 333 -6.43 7.97 -14.32
N GLU A 334 -7.23 7.65 -15.34
CA GLU A 334 -8.70 7.57 -15.26
C GLU A 334 -9.19 6.30 -14.56
N ASN A 335 -8.30 5.62 -13.83
CA ASN A 335 -8.67 4.46 -13.02
C ASN A 335 -9.35 4.93 -11.72
N PHE A 336 -10.66 5.12 -11.80
CA PHE A 336 -11.49 5.49 -10.67
C PHE A 336 -11.73 4.30 -9.75
N GLN A 337 -11.56 4.51 -8.45
CA GLN A 337 -11.86 3.51 -7.43
C GLN A 337 -13.15 3.91 -6.73
N ILE A 338 -14.17 3.08 -6.81
CA ILE A 338 -15.42 3.29 -6.10
C ILE A 338 -15.17 3.11 -4.60
N ILE A 339 -15.71 4.01 -3.81
CA ILE A 339 -15.67 3.97 -2.36
C ILE A 339 -17.10 3.76 -1.86
N SER A 340 -17.34 2.66 -1.14
CA SER A 340 -18.58 2.44 -0.44
C SER A 340 -18.41 2.71 1.06
N SER A 341 -19.46 3.21 1.70
CA SER A 341 -19.54 3.36 3.16
C SER A 341 -19.93 2.05 3.86
N ASN A 342 -20.14 0.97 3.11
CA ASN A 342 -20.50 -0.34 3.64
C ASN A 342 -19.23 -1.10 4.05
N THR A 343 -18.69 -0.76 5.20
CA THR A 343 -17.75 -1.57 6.00
C THR A 343 -18.20 -1.58 7.44
#